data_bc436e93dc1886d52201da435f84a580
#
_entry.id   bc436e93dc1886d52201da435f84a580
#
_cell.length_a   1.000
_cell.length_b   1.000
_cell.length_c   1.000
_cell.angle_alpha   90.00
_cell.angle_beta   90.00
_cell.angle_gamma   90.00
#
_symmetry.space_group_name_H-M   'P 1'
#
loop_
_entity.id
_entity.type
_entity.pdbx_description
1 polymer ?
#
loop_
_entity_poly.entity_id
_entity_poly.type
_entity_poly.pdbx_seq_one_letter_code
_entity_poly.pdbx_strand_id
1 'polypeptide(L)'
;ELEVAREYGCAVFTPSSIGSFGEATPHVKTPQDTIQRPRTMYGVTKVTTELLSDYYYTKYGVDTRAVRFPGIISNVTPPGGGTTDYAVDIFYSAVKGEKFVCPLKPGTYMDMMYMPDALNAAISLMEAIPTRLKHRNAFNIAAMSFDPEEICREIKKHVPDFEMVYE
;
A
#
# COMPACT_ATOMS: atom_id res chain seq x y z
N GLU A 1 6.01 -6.79 20.04
CA GLU A 1 5.53 -5.39 20.03
C GLU A 1 4.19 -5.24 20.75
N LEU A 2 3.13 -6.02 20.42
CA LEU A 2 1.80 -5.91 21.05
C LEU A 2 1.81 -6.18 22.55
N GLU A 3 2.60 -7.14 23.04
CA GLU A 3 2.76 -7.38 24.49
C GLU A 3 3.43 -6.20 25.20
N VAL A 4 4.45 -5.61 24.58
CA VAL A 4 5.11 -4.41 25.12
C VAL A 4 4.12 -3.24 25.17
N ALA A 5 3.34 -3.05 24.09
CA ALA A 5 2.33 -2.01 24.07
C ALA A 5 1.26 -2.20 25.13
N ARG A 6 0.87 -3.45 25.42
CA ARG A 6 -0.06 -3.79 26.49
C ARG A 6 0.52 -3.46 27.87
N GLU A 7 1.78 -3.80 28.09
CA GLU A 7 2.47 -3.59 29.35
C GLU A 7 2.69 -2.10 29.68
N TYR A 8 3.08 -1.33 28.65
CA TYR A 8 3.45 0.09 28.81
C TYR A 8 2.36 1.08 28.39
N GLY A 9 1.19 0.61 27.98
CA GLY A 9 0.10 1.49 27.57
C GLY A 9 0.36 2.30 26.31
N CYS A 10 1.15 1.78 25.37
CA CYS A 10 1.48 2.45 24.13
C CYS A 10 0.44 2.19 23.04
N ALA A 11 0.18 3.18 22.18
CA ALA A 11 -0.50 2.96 20.92
C ALA A 11 0.44 2.31 19.89
N VAL A 12 -0.11 1.46 19.02
CA VAL A 12 0.65 0.72 17.99
C VAL A 12 0.11 1.06 16.62
N PHE A 13 0.97 1.59 15.75
CA PHE A 13 0.68 1.71 14.33
C PHE A 13 1.27 0.52 13.55
N THR A 14 0.45 -0.14 12.75
CA THR A 14 0.88 -1.25 11.90
C THR A 14 0.68 -0.92 10.43
N PRO A 15 1.73 -0.85 9.61
CA PRO A 15 1.59 -0.71 8.17
C PRO A 15 1.14 -2.03 7.55
N SER A 16 -0.16 -2.14 7.25
CA SER A 16 -0.68 -3.23 6.43
C SER A 16 -0.57 -2.88 4.93
N SER A 17 -1.14 -3.69 4.07
CA SER A 17 -0.98 -3.57 2.62
C SER A 17 -2.20 -4.14 1.89
N ILE A 18 -2.46 -3.63 0.68
CA ILE A 18 -3.38 -4.28 -0.28
C ILE A 18 -2.96 -5.72 -0.62
N GLY A 19 -1.70 -6.09 -0.34
CA GLY A 19 -1.24 -7.49 -0.41
C GLY A 19 -1.95 -8.44 0.55
N SER A 20 -2.71 -7.94 1.53
CA SER A 20 -3.61 -8.74 2.39
C SER A 20 -4.85 -9.25 1.64
N PHE A 21 -5.16 -8.70 0.49
CA PHE A 21 -6.26 -9.13 -0.37
C PHE A 21 -5.87 -10.35 -1.21
N GLY A 22 -6.86 -11.01 -1.79
CA GLY A 22 -6.67 -12.17 -2.65
C GLY A 22 -7.68 -12.17 -3.81
N GLU A 23 -7.62 -13.18 -4.65
CA GLU A 23 -8.47 -13.28 -5.85
C GLU A 23 -9.99 -13.25 -5.58
N ALA A 24 -10.41 -13.66 -4.38
CA ALA A 24 -11.83 -13.62 -3.99
C ALA A 24 -12.26 -12.24 -3.45
N THR A 25 -11.32 -11.30 -3.29
CA THR A 25 -11.63 -9.93 -2.88
C THR A 25 -12.20 -9.16 -4.08
N PRO A 26 -13.29 -8.38 -3.91
CA PRO A 26 -13.78 -7.51 -4.98
C PRO A 26 -12.69 -6.55 -5.47
N HIS A 27 -12.45 -6.53 -6.79
CA HIS A 27 -11.37 -5.73 -7.39
C HIS A 27 -11.73 -4.26 -7.60
N VAL A 28 -13.02 -3.93 -7.60
CA VAL A 28 -13.50 -2.55 -7.80
C VAL A 28 -14.26 -2.12 -6.56
N LYS A 29 -13.92 -0.94 -6.04
CA LYS A 29 -14.52 -0.39 -4.81
C LYS A 29 -14.47 -1.38 -3.65
N THR A 30 -13.30 -1.98 -3.43
CA THR A 30 -13.06 -2.98 -2.38
C THR A 30 -13.62 -2.51 -1.04
N PRO A 31 -14.60 -3.23 -0.46
CA PRO A 31 -15.15 -2.85 0.84
C PRO A 31 -14.10 -2.88 1.95
N GLN A 32 -14.32 -2.09 3.00
CA GLN A 32 -13.46 -2.08 4.18
C GLN A 32 -13.42 -3.48 4.84
N ASP A 33 -14.60 -4.07 5.03
CA ASP A 33 -14.75 -5.44 5.52
C ASP A 33 -14.98 -6.35 4.31
N THR A 34 -14.00 -7.18 4.01
CA THR A 34 -13.99 -8.03 2.82
C THR A 34 -13.20 -9.32 3.03
N ILE A 35 -13.31 -10.24 2.06
CA ILE A 35 -12.58 -11.51 2.10
C ILE A 35 -11.08 -11.24 1.89
N GLN A 36 -10.27 -11.69 2.84
CA GLN A 36 -8.82 -11.66 2.79
C GLN A 36 -8.27 -13.10 2.68
N ARG A 37 -7.93 -13.51 1.47
CA ARG A 37 -7.31 -14.83 1.19
C ARG A 37 -6.11 -14.66 0.27
N PRO A 38 -5.04 -14.00 0.75
CA PRO A 38 -3.82 -13.82 -0.06
C PRO A 38 -3.15 -15.15 -0.35
N ARG A 39 -2.42 -15.20 -1.48
CA ARG A 39 -1.64 -16.38 -1.90
C ARG A 39 -0.14 -16.24 -1.66
N THR A 40 0.30 -15.12 -1.11
CA THR A 40 1.71 -14.88 -0.77
C THR A 40 1.93 -14.95 0.73
N MET A 41 3.11 -15.38 1.17
CA MET A 41 3.48 -15.37 2.58
C MET A 41 3.43 -13.93 3.14
N TYR A 42 3.83 -12.94 2.33
CA TYR A 42 3.70 -11.53 2.69
C TYR A 42 2.26 -11.15 3.04
N GLY A 43 1.31 -11.48 2.16
CA GLY A 43 -0.11 -11.19 2.42
C GLY A 43 -0.64 -11.94 3.63
N VAL A 44 -0.27 -13.20 3.81
CA VAL A 44 -0.66 -14.01 4.99
C VAL A 44 -0.17 -13.35 6.28
N THR A 45 1.07 -12.88 6.32
CA THR A 45 1.60 -12.19 7.51
C THR A 45 0.88 -10.87 7.78
N LYS A 46 0.51 -10.10 6.73
CA LYS A 46 -0.28 -8.87 6.89
C LYS A 46 -1.66 -9.16 7.50
N VAL A 47 -2.40 -10.14 6.97
CA VAL A 47 -3.69 -10.58 7.54
C VAL A 47 -3.54 -11.02 9.00
N THR A 48 -2.52 -11.83 9.28
CA THR A 48 -2.24 -12.28 10.66
C THR A 48 -2.01 -11.09 11.59
N THR A 49 -1.27 -10.09 11.15
CA THR A 49 -1.00 -8.91 11.97
C THR A 49 -2.26 -8.08 12.21
N GLU A 50 -3.12 -7.91 11.20
CA GLU A 50 -4.42 -7.24 11.37
C GLU A 50 -5.29 -7.96 12.41
N LEU A 51 -5.44 -9.28 12.29
CA LEU A 51 -6.25 -10.08 13.22
C LEU A 51 -5.69 -10.10 14.63
N LEU A 52 -4.37 -10.17 14.79
CA LEU A 52 -3.74 -10.07 16.10
C LEU A 52 -3.95 -8.69 16.73
N SER A 53 -3.87 -7.63 15.94
CA SER A 53 -4.13 -6.26 16.39
C SER A 53 -5.57 -6.09 16.87
N ASP A 54 -6.54 -6.63 16.14
CA ASP A 54 -7.96 -6.64 16.55
C ASP A 54 -8.17 -7.41 17.85
N TYR A 55 -7.51 -8.56 17.98
CA TYR A 55 -7.59 -9.37 19.22
C TYR A 55 -7.03 -8.61 20.41
N TYR A 56 -5.85 -7.96 20.28
CA TYR A 56 -5.25 -7.19 21.36
C TYR A 56 -6.06 -5.97 21.75
N TYR A 57 -6.66 -5.30 20.78
CA TYR A 57 -7.59 -4.22 21.06
C TYR A 57 -8.83 -4.71 21.83
N THR A 58 -9.48 -5.76 21.33
CA THR A 58 -10.73 -6.26 21.91
C THR A 58 -10.53 -6.86 23.28
N LYS A 59 -9.45 -7.62 23.48
CA LYS A 59 -9.21 -8.36 24.70
C LYS A 59 -8.50 -7.56 25.78
N TYR A 60 -7.56 -6.71 25.38
CA TYR A 60 -6.65 -6.05 26.31
C TYR A 60 -6.74 -4.52 26.26
N GLY A 61 -7.52 -3.95 25.35
CA GLY A 61 -7.68 -2.51 25.21
C GLY A 61 -6.46 -1.80 24.62
N VAL A 62 -5.53 -2.51 23.97
CA VAL A 62 -4.38 -1.90 23.34
C VAL A 62 -4.83 -1.06 22.15
N ASP A 63 -4.43 0.20 22.09
CA ASP A 63 -4.77 1.10 21.00
C ASP A 63 -3.97 0.75 19.74
N THR A 64 -4.49 -0.21 18.96
CA THR A 64 -3.91 -0.65 17.71
C THR A 64 -4.58 0.06 16.54
N ARG A 65 -3.78 0.50 15.57
CA ARG A 65 -4.25 1.21 14.38
C ARG A 65 -3.44 0.77 13.17
N ALA A 66 -4.10 0.54 12.05
CA ALA A 66 -3.43 0.10 10.83
C ALA A 66 -4.04 0.70 9.57
N VAL A 67 -3.22 0.79 8.52
CA VAL A 67 -3.60 1.23 7.18
C VAL A 67 -3.15 0.17 6.18
N ARG A 68 -4.03 -0.21 5.25
CA ARG A 68 -3.67 -1.02 4.07
C ARG A 68 -3.17 -0.10 2.99
N PHE A 69 -1.85 0.05 2.94
CA PHE A 69 -1.22 0.88 1.93
C PHE A 69 -1.31 0.25 0.54
N PRO A 70 -1.59 1.05 -0.50
CA PRO A 70 -1.43 0.66 -1.90
C PRO A 70 0.06 0.63 -2.27
N GLY A 71 0.40 0.54 -3.56
CA GLY A 71 1.75 0.79 -4.04
C GLY A 71 2.18 2.21 -3.69
N ILE A 72 3.40 2.36 -3.16
CA ILE A 72 3.91 3.67 -2.75
C ILE A 72 4.96 4.15 -3.75
N ILE A 73 4.73 5.34 -4.28
CA ILE A 73 5.68 6.02 -5.17
C ILE A 73 6.54 6.97 -4.32
N SER A 74 7.85 6.77 -4.36
CA SER A 74 8.82 7.63 -3.68
C SER A 74 9.86 8.14 -4.67
N ASN A 75 10.25 9.40 -4.51
CA ASN A 75 11.34 10.02 -5.27
C ASN A 75 12.66 10.06 -4.49
N VAL A 76 12.70 9.52 -3.28
CA VAL A 76 13.87 9.58 -2.38
C VAL A 76 14.57 8.23 -2.28
N THR A 77 13.79 7.16 -2.17
CA THR A 77 14.32 5.81 -1.98
C THR A 77 14.15 4.98 -3.23
N PRO A 78 15.21 4.32 -3.73
CA PRO A 78 15.09 3.36 -4.82
C PRO A 78 14.12 2.22 -4.48
N PRO A 79 13.54 1.59 -5.51
CA PRO A 79 12.66 0.44 -5.34
C PRO A 79 13.33 -0.73 -4.63
N GLY A 80 12.54 -1.51 -3.88
CA GLY A 80 13.02 -2.65 -3.09
C GLY A 80 12.81 -4.03 -3.70
N GLY A 81 12.18 -4.10 -4.89
CA GLY A 81 11.87 -5.37 -5.59
C GLY A 81 10.42 -5.83 -5.44
N GLY A 82 9.50 -4.95 -5.09
CA GLY A 82 8.06 -5.24 -5.04
C GLY A 82 7.36 -5.10 -6.40
N THR A 83 6.23 -5.76 -6.57
CA THR A 83 5.44 -5.71 -7.82
C THR A 83 5.02 -4.29 -8.22
N THR A 84 4.81 -3.41 -7.24
CA THR A 84 4.42 -2.01 -7.46
C THR A 84 5.59 -1.08 -7.79
N ASP A 85 6.81 -1.57 -7.67
CA ASP A 85 8.03 -0.77 -7.83
C ASP A 85 8.26 -0.33 -9.28
N TYR A 86 7.60 -0.97 -10.25
CA TYR A 86 7.61 -0.52 -11.65
C TYR A 86 7.25 0.96 -11.78
N ALA A 87 6.33 1.43 -10.94
CA ALA A 87 5.87 2.83 -10.92
C ALA A 87 6.90 3.82 -10.35
N VAL A 88 8.02 3.32 -9.86
CA VAL A 88 9.21 4.11 -9.46
C VAL A 88 10.33 3.90 -10.48
N ASP A 89 10.61 2.64 -10.86
CA ASP A 89 11.66 2.29 -11.82
C ASP A 89 11.48 2.96 -13.18
N ILE A 90 10.25 3.10 -13.64
CA ILE A 90 9.91 3.76 -14.91
C ILE A 90 10.40 5.21 -14.95
N PHE A 91 10.35 5.95 -13.83
CA PHE A 91 10.87 7.32 -13.77
C PHE A 91 12.39 7.35 -13.79
N TYR A 92 13.07 6.40 -13.14
CA TYR A 92 14.53 6.30 -13.22
C TYR A 92 15.01 6.04 -14.65
N SER A 93 14.33 5.13 -15.37
CA SER A 93 14.63 4.86 -16.78
C SER A 93 14.41 6.10 -17.65
N ALA A 94 13.29 6.80 -17.45
CA ALA A 94 12.98 8.02 -18.20
C ALA A 94 14.04 9.13 -18.01
N VAL A 95 14.46 9.37 -16.75
CA VAL A 95 15.47 10.40 -16.43
C VAL A 95 16.84 10.05 -16.99
N LYS A 96 17.19 8.76 -17.05
CA LYS A 96 18.45 8.29 -17.63
C LYS A 96 18.44 8.25 -19.17
N GLY A 97 17.28 8.44 -19.81
CA GLY A 97 17.13 8.26 -21.26
C GLY A 97 17.19 6.80 -21.69
N GLU A 98 16.88 5.89 -20.79
CA GLU A 98 16.87 4.45 -21.02
C GLU A 98 15.45 3.98 -21.35
N LYS A 99 15.36 2.93 -22.16
CA LYS A 99 14.10 2.25 -22.44
C LYS A 99 13.68 1.44 -21.22
N PHE A 100 12.41 1.56 -20.81
CA PHE A 100 11.85 0.78 -19.71
C PHE A 100 11.20 -0.51 -20.21
N VAL A 101 11.58 -1.63 -19.60
CA VAL A 101 10.94 -2.94 -19.82
C VAL A 101 9.98 -3.19 -18.67
N CYS A 102 8.69 -3.08 -18.94
CA CYS A 102 7.66 -3.25 -17.91
C CYS A 102 7.45 -4.73 -17.58
N PRO A 103 7.58 -5.14 -16.32
CA PRO A 103 7.39 -6.54 -15.91
C PRO A 103 5.91 -6.93 -15.75
N LEU A 104 5.00 -6.00 -15.91
CA LEU A 104 3.56 -6.24 -15.78
C LEU A 104 2.94 -6.50 -17.14
N LYS A 105 1.77 -7.14 -17.14
CA LYS A 105 0.95 -7.28 -18.35
C LYS A 105 0.29 -5.95 -18.70
N PRO A 106 0.07 -5.66 -20.01
CA PRO A 106 -0.70 -4.51 -20.45
C PRO A 106 -2.07 -4.43 -19.75
N GLY A 107 -2.51 -3.20 -19.40
CA GLY A 107 -3.79 -2.99 -18.73
C GLY A 107 -3.88 -3.48 -17.29
N THR A 108 -2.74 -3.72 -16.63
CA THR A 108 -2.71 -4.08 -15.21
C THR A 108 -2.89 -2.84 -14.35
N TYR A 109 -4.10 -2.58 -13.88
CA TYR A 109 -4.38 -1.48 -12.94
C TYR A 109 -3.95 -1.82 -11.54
N MET A 110 -3.27 -0.86 -10.89
CA MET A 110 -2.87 -0.95 -9.48
C MET A 110 -3.15 0.35 -8.77
N ASP A 111 -3.62 0.24 -7.53
CA ASP A 111 -3.77 1.40 -6.66
C ASP A 111 -2.40 1.87 -6.17
N MET A 112 -2.18 3.17 -6.25
CA MET A 112 -0.92 3.85 -5.93
C MET A 112 -1.15 5.06 -5.05
N MET A 113 -0.11 5.46 -4.33
CA MET A 113 -0.09 6.65 -3.48
C MET A 113 1.31 7.24 -3.42
N TYR A 114 1.41 8.56 -3.39
CA TYR A 114 2.68 9.24 -3.20
C TYR A 114 3.12 9.16 -1.72
N MET A 115 4.42 9.00 -1.47
CA MET A 115 4.95 8.79 -0.12
C MET A 115 4.53 9.86 0.90
N PRO A 116 4.54 11.17 0.60
CA PRO A 116 4.05 12.18 1.54
C PRO A 116 2.59 11.98 1.97
N ASP A 117 1.71 11.56 1.05
CA ASP A 117 0.30 11.28 1.37
C ASP A 117 0.17 10.04 2.26
N ALA A 118 1.00 9.03 2.02
CA ALA A 118 1.06 7.83 2.86
C ALA A 118 1.50 8.17 4.29
N LEU A 119 2.51 9.02 4.45
CA LEU A 119 2.97 9.50 5.75
C LEU A 119 1.90 10.33 6.45
N ASN A 120 1.24 11.25 5.74
CA ASN A 120 0.15 12.05 6.28
C ASN A 120 -1.02 11.18 6.74
N ALA A 121 -1.37 10.13 5.99
CA ALA A 121 -2.41 9.18 6.39
C ALA A 121 -2.05 8.46 7.70
N ALA A 122 -0.81 8.00 7.84
CA ALA A 122 -0.33 7.35 9.06
C ALA A 122 -0.37 8.29 10.26
N ILE A 123 0.14 9.51 10.12
CA ILE A 123 0.17 10.53 11.17
C ILE A 123 -1.26 10.90 11.57
N SER A 124 -2.12 11.23 10.60
CA SER A 124 -3.51 11.59 10.87
C SER A 124 -4.28 10.49 11.59
N LEU A 125 -4.03 9.22 11.24
CA LEU A 125 -4.64 8.10 11.93
C LEU A 125 -4.15 8.01 13.38
N MET A 126 -2.86 8.21 13.62
CA MET A 126 -2.29 8.15 14.98
C MET A 126 -2.73 9.34 15.85
N GLU A 127 -2.98 10.50 15.26
CA GLU A 127 -3.50 11.71 15.96
C GLU A 127 -5.04 11.67 16.14
N ALA A 128 -5.74 10.77 15.44
CA ALA A 128 -7.18 10.67 15.54
C ALA A 128 -7.64 10.30 16.97
N ILE A 129 -8.77 10.85 17.40
CA ILE A 129 -9.36 10.51 18.70
C ILE A 129 -9.76 9.03 18.70
N PRO A 130 -9.23 8.22 19.62
CA PRO A 130 -9.45 6.76 19.61
C PRO A 130 -10.91 6.33 19.58
N THR A 131 -11.77 7.04 20.30
CA THR A 131 -13.20 6.72 20.43
C THR A 131 -14.00 7.04 19.14
N ARG A 132 -13.43 7.75 18.19
CA ARG A 132 -14.06 8.08 16.91
C ARG A 132 -13.70 7.09 15.79
N LEU A 133 -12.76 6.20 16.02
CA LEU A 133 -12.35 5.21 15.04
C LEU A 133 -13.40 4.08 14.97
N LYS A 134 -14.08 3.96 13.82
CA LYS A 134 -15.04 2.88 13.55
C LYS A 134 -14.33 1.57 13.23
N HIS A 135 -13.25 1.64 12.47
CA HIS A 135 -12.33 0.55 12.20
C HIS A 135 -10.99 0.88 12.85
N ARG A 136 -10.18 -0.12 13.10
CA ARG A 136 -8.84 0.09 13.68
C ARG A 136 -7.78 -0.64 12.86
N ASN A 137 -8.06 -1.82 12.39
CA ASN A 137 -7.12 -2.71 11.72
C ASN A 137 -7.78 -3.41 10.51
N ALA A 138 -7.60 -2.94 9.29
CA ALA A 138 -6.89 -1.76 8.88
C ALA A 138 -7.74 -0.93 7.91
N PHE A 139 -7.49 0.38 7.85
CA PHE A 139 -8.19 1.23 6.90
C PHE A 139 -7.69 1.01 5.47
N ASN A 140 -8.61 0.82 4.51
CA ASN A 140 -8.28 0.89 3.10
C ASN A 140 -7.98 2.34 2.73
N ILE A 141 -6.84 2.60 2.11
CA ILE A 141 -6.52 3.90 1.53
C ILE A 141 -6.04 3.74 0.09
N ALA A 142 -6.35 4.70 -0.75
CA ALA A 142 -5.84 4.83 -2.10
C ALA A 142 -5.86 6.30 -2.49
N ALA A 143 -4.99 6.71 -3.42
CA ALA A 143 -4.97 8.06 -3.97
C ALA A 143 -5.32 8.05 -5.45
N MET A 144 -4.77 7.12 -6.21
CA MET A 144 -4.97 6.98 -7.64
C MET A 144 -4.87 5.51 -8.05
N SER A 145 -5.44 5.17 -9.20
CA SER A 145 -5.28 3.87 -9.83
C SER A 145 -4.95 4.08 -11.29
N PHE A 146 -3.91 3.43 -11.79
CA PHE A 146 -3.46 3.55 -13.17
C PHE A 146 -2.77 2.28 -13.65
N ASP A 147 -2.67 2.13 -14.96
CA ASP A 147 -1.90 1.09 -15.61
C ASP A 147 -0.53 1.61 -16.13
N PRO A 148 0.38 0.72 -16.57
CA PRO A 148 1.69 1.14 -17.08
C PRO A 148 1.62 2.08 -18.29
N GLU A 149 0.61 1.96 -19.12
CA GLU A 149 0.42 2.83 -20.30
C GLU A 149 0.06 4.26 -19.88
N GLU A 150 -0.75 4.42 -18.84
CA GLU A 150 -1.14 5.73 -18.33
C GLU A 150 0.06 6.47 -17.74
N ILE A 151 0.85 5.83 -16.90
CA ILE A 151 2.06 6.45 -16.34
C ILE A 151 3.10 6.76 -17.43
N CYS A 152 3.29 5.86 -18.40
CA CYS A 152 4.17 6.10 -19.54
C CYS A 152 3.73 7.33 -20.35
N ARG A 153 2.42 7.49 -20.57
CA ARG A 153 1.83 8.63 -21.27
C ARG A 153 2.07 9.95 -20.52
N GLU A 154 1.95 9.93 -19.20
CA GLU A 154 2.25 11.10 -18.37
C GLU A 154 3.75 11.47 -18.44
N ILE A 155 4.65 10.50 -18.36
CA ILE A 155 6.09 10.72 -18.51
C ILE A 155 6.44 11.34 -19.86
N LYS A 156 5.82 10.89 -20.95
CA LYS A 156 6.06 11.42 -22.30
C LYS A 156 5.71 12.90 -22.47
N LYS A 157 4.88 13.47 -21.60
CA LYS A 157 4.65 14.93 -21.61
C LYS A 157 5.89 15.73 -21.22
N HIS A 158 6.82 15.12 -20.50
CA HIS A 158 8.06 15.74 -20.01
C HIS A 158 9.31 15.18 -20.71
N VAL A 159 9.26 13.92 -21.14
CA VAL A 159 10.32 13.21 -21.85
C VAL A 159 9.72 12.60 -23.13
N PRO A 160 9.53 13.36 -24.22
CA PRO A 160 8.78 12.92 -25.40
C PRO A 160 9.31 11.64 -26.06
N ASP A 161 10.62 11.43 -26.03
CA ASP A 161 11.29 10.28 -26.66
C ASP A 161 11.35 9.04 -25.75
N PHE A 162 10.73 9.09 -24.57
CA PHE A 162 10.72 7.93 -23.65
C PHE A 162 9.99 6.73 -24.25
N GLU A 163 10.61 5.57 -24.13
CA GLU A 163 10.05 4.31 -24.62
C GLU A 163 9.79 3.33 -23.46
N MET A 164 8.62 2.72 -23.48
CA MET A 164 8.27 1.57 -22.64
C MET A 164 7.86 0.40 -23.52
N VAL A 165 8.31 -0.79 -23.17
CA VAL A 165 7.89 -2.06 -23.79
C VAL A 165 7.53 -3.07 -22.71
N TYR A 166 6.84 -4.11 -23.09
CA TYR A 166 6.54 -5.26 -22.21
C TYR A 166 7.52 -6.41 -22.50
N GLU A 167 7.76 -7.24 -21.48
CA GLU A 167 8.44 -8.52 -21.67
C GLU A 167 7.63 -9.50 -22.52
#